data_fb879e5f33129154609015e4d52f65d7
#
_entry.id   fb879e5f33129154609015e4d52f65d7
#
_cell.length_a   1.000
_cell.length_b   1.000
_cell.length_c   1.000
_cell.angle_alpha   90.00
_cell.angle_beta   90.00
_cell.angle_gamma   90.00
#
_symmetry.space_group_name_H-M   'P 1'
#
loop_
_entity.id
_entity.type
_entity.pdbx_description
1 polymer ?
#
loop_
_entity_poly.entity_id
_entity_poly.type
_entity_poly.pdbx_seq_one_letter_code
_entity_poly.pdbx_strand_id
1 'polypeptide(L)'
;MTTKKRLDEVEELVEKTKQEGAKVLCGGRRPAGFNKGYFFEPTVFDNVKDNFTIMKQEPFGPLVPITTFKDYDEVIERANNHEQGLASYIYTNSMEKAHKTSELMETGVVAVNTPVIAVAEAPFGGIKQTGYGREGGSMGIKDYLNVKYTHLGITS
;
A
#
# COMPACT_ATOMS: atom_id res chain seq x y z
N MET A 1 14.85 10.12 3.02
CA MET A 1 13.99 10.57 1.90
C MET A 1 14.84 10.99 0.72
N THR A 2 14.24 11.02 -0.48
CA THR A 2 14.95 11.45 -1.71
C THR A 2 15.06 12.96 -1.84
N THR A 3 14.09 13.71 -1.32
CA THR A 3 14.02 15.17 -1.47
C THR A 3 13.71 15.86 -0.15
N LYS A 4 14.07 17.15 -0.05
CA LYS A 4 13.70 18.00 1.08
C LYS A 4 12.18 18.12 1.21
N LYS A 5 11.49 18.32 0.09
CA LYS A 5 10.02 18.42 0.05
C LYS A 5 9.38 17.18 0.71
N ARG A 6 9.82 15.97 0.37
CA ARG A 6 9.30 14.74 0.97
C ARG A 6 9.59 14.65 2.47
N LEU A 7 10.76 15.11 2.91
CA LEU A 7 11.08 15.16 4.34
C LEU A 7 10.13 16.09 5.09
N ASP A 8 9.87 17.28 4.54
CA ASP A 8 8.98 18.27 5.15
C ASP A 8 7.52 17.73 5.21
N GLU A 9 7.04 17.08 4.13
CA GLU A 9 5.72 16.42 4.10
C GLU A 9 5.58 15.30 5.14
N VAL A 10 6.64 14.50 5.35
CA VAL A 10 6.66 13.45 6.36
C VAL A 10 6.62 14.04 7.77
N GLU A 11 7.36 15.11 8.03
CA GLU A 11 7.32 15.81 9.33
C GLU A 11 5.92 16.38 9.61
N GLU A 12 5.32 17.06 8.62
CA GLU A 12 3.98 17.61 8.75
C GLU A 12 2.95 16.51 9.06
N LEU A 13 3.04 15.37 8.34
CA LEU A 13 2.15 14.24 8.58
C LEU A 13 2.32 13.66 9.99
N VAL A 14 3.56 13.55 10.48
CA VAL A 14 3.87 13.09 11.83
C VAL A 14 3.26 14.01 12.88
N GLU A 15 3.46 15.33 12.75
CA GLU A 15 2.91 16.30 13.69
C GLU A 15 1.37 16.29 13.68
N LYS A 16 0.76 16.20 12.50
CA LYS A 16 -0.69 16.10 12.37
C LYS A 16 -1.23 14.82 13.02
N THR A 17 -0.58 13.69 12.80
CA THR A 17 -0.97 12.42 13.42
C THR A 17 -0.90 12.46 14.95
N LYS A 18 0.09 13.14 15.50
CA LYS A 18 0.17 13.40 16.96
C LYS A 18 -1.01 14.27 17.46
N GLN A 19 -1.31 15.35 16.72
CA GLN A 19 -2.43 16.26 17.07
C GLN A 19 -3.79 15.56 16.99
N GLU A 20 -3.95 14.60 16.08
CA GLU A 20 -5.14 13.76 15.96
C GLU A 20 -5.27 12.75 17.11
N GLY A 21 -4.24 12.60 17.95
CA GLY A 21 -4.27 11.81 19.19
C GLY A 21 -3.53 10.47 19.12
N ALA A 22 -2.75 10.20 18.08
CA ALA A 22 -1.90 9.02 18.01
C ALA A 22 -0.74 9.11 19.01
N LYS A 23 -0.35 7.97 19.58
CA LYS A 23 0.80 7.86 20.46
C LYS A 23 2.03 7.43 19.67
N VAL A 24 3.10 8.22 19.70
CA VAL A 24 4.41 7.83 19.14
C VAL A 24 5.07 6.82 20.07
N LEU A 25 5.37 5.64 19.59
CA LEU A 25 6.10 4.61 20.34
C LEU A 25 7.61 4.73 20.15
N CYS A 26 8.07 5.11 18.96
CA CYS A 26 9.47 5.39 18.66
C CYS A 26 9.60 6.35 17.47
N GLY A 27 10.75 7.00 17.29
CA GLY A 27 11.02 7.91 16.20
C GLY A 27 10.27 9.24 16.31
N GLY A 28 9.65 9.66 15.23
CA GLY A 28 8.83 10.89 15.15
C GLY A 28 9.64 12.17 15.00
N ARG A 29 10.90 12.09 14.55
CA ARG A 29 11.81 13.23 14.41
C ARG A 29 12.94 12.96 13.43
N ARG A 30 13.65 14.00 13.05
CA ARG A 30 14.94 13.86 12.36
C ARG A 30 15.99 13.32 13.34
N PRO A 31 16.87 12.40 12.91
CA PRO A 31 17.95 11.90 13.77
C PRO A 31 18.96 13.00 14.07
N ALA A 32 19.48 13.02 15.28
CA ALA A 32 20.55 13.94 15.68
C ALA A 32 21.88 13.60 14.97
N GLY A 33 22.73 14.62 14.75
CA GLY A 33 24.08 14.43 14.22
C GLY A 33 24.20 14.32 12.69
N PHE A 34 23.10 14.39 11.95
CA PHE A 34 23.12 14.37 10.48
C PHE A 34 22.92 15.80 9.92
N ASN A 35 23.99 16.42 9.46
CA ASN A 35 23.98 17.80 8.92
C ASN A 35 23.65 17.86 7.43
N LYS A 36 23.70 16.72 6.72
CA LYS A 36 23.44 16.60 5.28
C LYS A 36 22.54 15.40 5.02
N GLY A 37 21.68 15.51 4.00
CA GLY A 37 20.74 14.47 3.61
C GLY A 37 19.36 14.67 4.24
N TYR A 38 18.43 13.81 3.82
CA TYR A 38 17.01 13.90 4.17
C TYR A 38 16.61 12.68 5.01
N PHE A 39 17.15 12.61 6.22
CA PHE A 39 16.92 11.49 7.14
C PHE A 39 15.73 11.76 8.05
N PHE A 40 15.00 10.71 8.35
CA PHE A 40 13.94 10.69 9.35
C PHE A 40 13.97 9.35 10.09
N GLU A 41 13.76 9.35 11.39
CA GLU A 41 13.77 8.13 12.20
C GLU A 41 12.58 7.24 11.83
N PRO A 42 12.75 5.90 11.74
CA PRO A 42 11.62 4.98 11.68
C PRO A 42 10.64 5.27 12.84
N THR A 43 9.40 5.47 12.48
CA THR A 43 8.38 5.97 13.40
C THR A 43 7.20 5.03 13.48
N VAL A 44 6.85 4.64 14.71
CA VAL A 44 5.70 3.77 14.97
C VAL A 44 4.67 4.54 15.79
N PHE A 45 3.44 4.54 15.31
CA PHE A 45 2.29 5.12 16.00
C PHE A 45 1.35 4.04 16.52
N ASP A 46 0.86 4.22 17.74
CA ASP A 46 -0.19 3.43 18.36
C ASP A 46 -1.46 4.29 18.55
N ASN A 47 -2.58 3.65 18.82
CA ASN A 47 -3.89 4.29 18.98
C ASN A 47 -4.35 5.09 17.74
N VAL A 48 -3.95 4.66 16.55
CA VAL A 48 -4.36 5.30 15.31
C VAL A 48 -5.79 4.90 14.98
N LYS A 49 -6.62 5.87 14.60
CA LYS A 49 -8.00 5.64 14.15
C LYS A 49 -8.10 5.75 12.63
N ASP A 50 -9.04 5.03 12.03
CA ASP A 50 -9.22 4.99 10.57
C ASP A 50 -9.50 6.37 9.94
N ASN A 51 -10.03 7.32 10.72
CA ASN A 51 -10.29 8.68 10.27
C ASN A 51 -9.08 9.62 10.32
N PHE A 52 -7.94 9.18 10.88
CA PHE A 52 -6.72 9.99 10.94
C PHE A 52 -6.13 10.21 9.54
N THR A 53 -5.46 11.33 9.35
CA THR A 53 -4.88 11.71 8.06
C THR A 53 -3.89 10.68 7.54
N ILE A 54 -3.06 10.10 8.42
CA ILE A 54 -2.08 9.08 8.07
C ILE A 54 -2.72 7.78 7.51
N MET A 55 -3.99 7.52 7.82
CA MET A 55 -4.73 6.37 7.31
C MET A 55 -5.43 6.65 5.98
N LYS A 56 -5.54 7.91 5.56
CA LYS A 56 -6.24 8.33 4.33
C LYS A 56 -5.31 8.61 3.17
N GLN A 57 -4.04 8.85 3.44
CA GLN A 57 -3.03 9.11 2.42
C GLN A 57 -1.85 8.16 2.58
N GLU A 58 -1.23 7.77 1.49
CA GLU A 58 -0.04 6.90 1.53
C GLU A 58 1.16 7.68 2.08
N PRO A 59 1.71 7.28 3.25
CA PRO A 59 2.84 7.97 3.84
C PRO A 59 4.15 7.47 3.23
N PHE A 60 4.56 7.94 2.07
CA PHE A 60 5.85 7.58 1.47
C PHE A 60 7.03 7.97 2.36
N GLY A 61 7.23 7.23 3.45
CA GLY A 61 8.21 7.48 4.47
C GLY A 61 8.27 6.34 5.50
N PRO A 62 9.20 6.38 6.44
CA PRO A 62 9.39 5.33 7.43
C PRO A 62 8.37 5.44 8.58
N LEU A 63 7.08 5.44 8.26
CA LEU A 63 5.98 5.61 9.20
C LEU A 63 5.12 4.35 9.25
N VAL A 64 4.82 3.86 10.44
CA VAL A 64 4.00 2.67 10.68
C VAL A 64 2.86 3.02 11.63
N PRO A 65 1.67 3.33 11.13
CA PRO A 65 0.46 3.47 11.95
C PRO A 65 -0.07 2.09 12.33
N ILE A 66 -0.37 1.90 13.62
CA ILE A 66 -0.95 0.67 14.15
C ILE A 66 -2.36 0.95 14.65
N THR A 67 -3.31 0.14 14.21
CA THR A 67 -4.67 0.07 14.74
C THR A 67 -5.01 -1.37 15.09
N THR A 68 -5.98 -1.58 15.98
CA THR A 68 -6.45 -2.91 16.37
C THR A 68 -7.86 -3.14 15.88
N PHE A 69 -8.21 -4.41 15.76
CA PHE A 69 -9.56 -4.86 15.43
C PHE A 69 -9.99 -5.97 16.41
N LYS A 70 -11.28 -6.25 16.46
CA LYS A 70 -11.84 -7.25 17.40
C LYS A 70 -12.19 -8.57 16.73
N ASP A 71 -12.73 -8.50 15.53
CA ASP A 71 -13.15 -9.69 14.79
C ASP A 71 -12.74 -9.63 13.31
N TYR A 72 -12.93 -10.75 12.65
CA TYR A 72 -12.48 -10.95 11.28
C TYR A 72 -13.25 -10.10 10.27
N ASP A 73 -14.55 -10.00 10.41
CA ASP A 73 -15.39 -9.31 9.43
C ASP A 73 -15.16 -7.78 9.55
N GLU A 74 -15.00 -7.27 10.77
CA GLU A 74 -14.60 -5.88 11.04
C GLU A 74 -13.31 -5.52 10.30
N VAL A 75 -12.26 -6.35 10.40
CA VAL A 75 -10.97 -6.00 9.79
C VAL A 75 -11.04 -6.03 8.26
N ILE A 76 -11.79 -6.94 7.67
CA ILE A 76 -11.97 -7.00 6.21
C ILE A 76 -12.70 -5.75 5.70
N GLU A 77 -13.80 -5.38 6.35
CA GLU A 77 -14.56 -4.17 6.00
C GLU A 77 -13.67 -2.92 6.09
N ARG A 78 -12.97 -2.73 7.21
CA ARG A 78 -12.10 -1.58 7.43
C ARG A 78 -10.93 -1.54 6.46
N ALA A 79 -10.29 -2.67 6.18
CA ALA A 79 -9.17 -2.77 5.25
C ALA A 79 -9.59 -2.45 3.80
N ASN A 80 -10.82 -2.80 3.42
CA ASN A 80 -11.36 -2.51 2.09
C ASN A 80 -11.96 -1.09 1.97
N ASN A 81 -12.26 -0.43 3.07
CA ASN A 81 -12.79 0.93 3.09
C ASN A 81 -11.68 1.97 2.82
N HIS A 82 -11.05 1.83 1.67
CA HIS A 82 -9.96 2.68 1.20
C HIS A 82 -10.08 2.96 -0.30
N GLU A 83 -9.71 4.17 -0.71
CA GLU A 83 -9.74 4.55 -2.14
C GLU A 83 -8.60 3.90 -2.94
N GLN A 84 -7.52 3.51 -2.29
CA GLN A 84 -6.37 2.84 -2.88
C GLN A 84 -6.53 1.31 -2.81
N GLY A 85 -5.87 0.60 -3.73
CA GLY A 85 -5.93 -0.86 -3.77
C GLY A 85 -4.73 -1.47 -4.50
N LEU A 86 -3.50 -1.14 -4.09
CA LEU A 86 -2.31 -1.73 -4.70
C LEU A 86 -1.98 -3.08 -4.09
N ALA A 87 -1.64 -3.13 -2.82
CA ALA A 87 -1.12 -4.33 -2.17
C ALA A 87 -1.61 -4.49 -0.73
N SER A 88 -1.85 -5.74 -0.35
CA SER A 88 -2.16 -6.16 1.01
C SER A 88 -1.17 -7.21 1.49
N TYR A 89 -0.91 -7.21 2.78
CA TYR A 89 -0.03 -8.19 3.44
C TYR A 89 -0.78 -8.88 4.56
N ILE A 90 -0.81 -10.20 4.54
CA ILE A 90 -1.54 -11.03 5.49
C ILE A 90 -0.53 -11.93 6.22
N TYR A 91 -0.59 -11.94 7.54
CA TYR A 91 0.22 -12.84 8.36
C TYR A 91 -0.70 -13.71 9.21
N THR A 92 -0.69 -15.02 8.95
CA THR A 92 -1.56 -15.98 9.65
C THR A 92 -0.97 -17.39 9.58
N ASN A 93 -1.24 -18.18 10.61
CA ASN A 93 -0.93 -19.61 10.62
C ASN A 93 -2.09 -20.49 10.10
N SER A 94 -3.24 -19.88 9.78
CA SER A 94 -4.42 -20.60 9.24
C SER A 94 -4.46 -20.48 7.73
N MET A 95 -4.35 -21.61 7.03
CA MET A 95 -4.47 -21.66 5.56
C MET A 95 -5.88 -21.24 5.10
N GLU A 96 -6.92 -21.59 5.85
CA GLU A 96 -8.28 -21.17 5.58
C GLU A 96 -8.42 -19.64 5.62
N LYS A 97 -7.90 -19.01 6.69
CA LYS A 97 -7.89 -17.55 6.80
C LYS A 97 -7.05 -16.89 5.71
N ALA A 98 -5.89 -17.46 5.38
CA ALA A 98 -5.04 -16.95 4.31
C ALA A 98 -5.81 -16.89 2.99
N HIS A 99 -6.46 -18.00 2.60
CA HIS A 99 -7.22 -18.08 1.36
C HIS A 99 -8.44 -17.14 1.39
N LYS A 100 -9.29 -17.25 2.41
CA LYS A 100 -10.49 -16.42 2.54
C LYS A 100 -10.15 -14.93 2.52
N THR A 101 -9.10 -14.50 3.24
CA THR A 101 -8.69 -13.09 3.25
C THR A 101 -8.17 -12.65 1.90
N SER A 102 -7.39 -13.49 1.21
CA SER A 102 -6.88 -13.16 -0.13
C SER A 102 -8.00 -12.90 -1.14
N GLU A 103 -9.10 -13.67 -1.07
CA GLU A 103 -10.26 -13.49 -1.92
C GLU A 103 -11.07 -12.22 -1.58
N LEU A 104 -11.11 -11.85 -0.30
CA LEU A 104 -11.92 -10.72 0.17
C LEU A 104 -11.21 -9.38 0.09
N MET A 105 -9.88 -9.36 0.03
CA MET A 105 -9.13 -8.09 -0.05
C MET A 105 -9.27 -7.42 -1.41
N GLU A 106 -9.72 -6.18 -1.40
CA GLU A 106 -9.87 -5.34 -2.59
C GLU A 106 -8.55 -4.65 -2.95
N THR A 107 -7.53 -5.46 -3.25
CA THR A 107 -6.21 -5.01 -3.72
C THR A 107 -5.76 -5.83 -4.92
N GLY A 108 -4.93 -5.25 -5.78
CA GLY A 108 -4.43 -5.93 -6.97
C GLY A 108 -3.39 -7.00 -6.67
N VAL A 109 -2.72 -6.89 -5.52
CA VAL A 109 -1.70 -7.86 -5.06
C VAL A 109 -1.96 -8.21 -3.59
N VAL A 110 -1.90 -9.49 -3.26
CA VAL A 110 -1.99 -9.98 -1.88
C VAL A 110 -0.79 -10.86 -1.58
N ALA A 111 -0.03 -10.51 -0.55
CA ALA A 111 1.08 -11.33 -0.05
C ALA A 111 0.71 -11.99 1.27
N VAL A 112 0.98 -13.28 1.41
CA VAL A 112 0.70 -14.04 2.62
C VAL A 112 2.01 -14.54 3.24
N ASN A 113 2.26 -14.15 4.48
CA ASN A 113 3.45 -14.53 5.27
C ASN A 113 4.79 -14.15 4.59
N THR A 114 4.78 -13.15 3.72
CA THR A 114 5.97 -12.64 3.02
C THR A 114 5.82 -11.15 2.75
N PRO A 115 6.90 -10.36 2.77
CA PRO A 115 6.89 -8.97 2.31
C PRO A 115 7.09 -8.84 0.78
N VAL A 116 7.35 -9.95 0.07
CA VAL A 116 7.66 -9.94 -1.37
C VAL A 116 6.36 -9.89 -2.16
N ILE A 117 6.16 -8.82 -2.92
CA ILE A 117 4.97 -8.59 -3.77
C ILE A 117 5.31 -8.39 -5.24
N ALA A 118 6.56 -8.14 -5.57
CA ALA A 118 7.00 -7.90 -6.94
C ALA A 118 7.97 -9.00 -7.38
N VAL A 119 7.53 -9.82 -8.31
CA VAL A 119 8.34 -10.85 -8.99
C VAL A 119 8.07 -10.74 -10.48
N ALA A 120 9.07 -11.02 -11.30
CA ALA A 120 8.98 -10.82 -12.76
C ALA A 120 7.91 -11.71 -13.43
N GLU A 121 7.62 -12.86 -12.83
CA GLU A 121 6.71 -13.88 -13.36
C GLU A 121 5.23 -13.58 -13.07
N ALA A 122 4.94 -12.70 -12.10
CA ALA A 122 3.59 -12.38 -11.68
C ALA A 122 3.17 -10.98 -12.13
N PRO A 123 1.88 -10.76 -12.46
CA PRO A 123 1.38 -9.43 -12.77
C PRO A 123 1.34 -8.56 -11.51
N PHE A 124 1.91 -7.36 -11.59
CA PHE A 124 1.92 -6.36 -10.55
C PHE A 124 1.07 -5.15 -10.95
N GLY A 125 0.19 -4.70 -10.10
CA GLY A 125 -0.65 -3.52 -10.31
C GLY A 125 -1.83 -3.49 -9.36
N GLY A 126 -2.47 -2.33 -9.28
CA GLY A 126 -3.56 -2.06 -8.36
C GLY A 126 -4.95 -2.07 -8.99
N ILE A 127 -5.91 -1.76 -8.14
CA ILE A 127 -7.31 -1.49 -8.48
C ILE A 127 -7.75 -0.18 -7.82
N LYS A 128 -8.99 0.21 -7.96
CA LYS A 128 -9.55 1.46 -7.43
C LYS A 128 -8.76 2.67 -7.96
N GLN A 129 -8.48 3.67 -7.13
CA GLN A 129 -7.72 4.87 -7.52
C GLN A 129 -6.22 4.62 -7.69
N THR A 130 -5.72 3.44 -7.38
CA THR A 130 -4.33 3.07 -7.68
C THR A 130 -4.05 3.00 -9.18
N GLY A 131 -5.07 2.86 -10.01
CA GLY A 131 -4.97 2.90 -11.47
C GLY A 131 -5.26 1.58 -12.15
N TYR A 132 -5.01 1.55 -13.45
CA TYR A 132 -5.29 0.42 -14.34
C TYR A 132 -3.99 -0.20 -14.85
N GLY A 133 -4.12 -1.39 -15.48
CA GLY A 133 -3.01 -2.09 -16.10
C GLY A 133 -2.22 -2.96 -15.13
N ARG A 134 -1.29 -3.71 -15.69
CA ARG A 134 -0.39 -4.59 -14.94
C ARG A 134 1.01 -4.55 -15.54
N GLU A 135 2.01 -4.53 -14.67
CA GLU A 135 3.41 -4.75 -15.02
C GLU A 135 3.78 -6.21 -14.74
N GLY A 136 4.80 -6.71 -15.41
CA GLY A 136 5.30 -8.08 -15.20
C GLY A 136 4.35 -9.19 -15.68
N GLY A 137 4.81 -10.43 -15.53
CA GLY A 137 4.10 -11.61 -15.98
C GLY A 137 3.72 -11.58 -17.47
N SER A 138 2.82 -12.46 -17.86
CA SER A 138 2.28 -12.52 -19.24
C SER A 138 1.32 -11.38 -19.57
N MET A 139 0.89 -10.62 -18.58
CA MET A 139 -0.06 -9.52 -18.76
C MET A 139 0.63 -8.19 -19.09
N GLY A 140 1.84 -7.97 -18.61
CA GLY A 140 2.51 -6.67 -18.71
C GLY A 140 2.71 -6.17 -20.13
N ILE A 141 2.94 -7.07 -21.08
CA ILE A 141 3.08 -6.67 -22.50
C ILE A 141 1.78 -6.15 -23.11
N LYS A 142 0.61 -6.51 -22.57
CA LYS A 142 -0.70 -6.17 -23.14
C LYS A 142 -0.96 -4.66 -23.13
N ASP A 143 -0.45 -3.95 -22.16
CA ASP A 143 -0.61 -2.49 -22.04
C ASP A 143 0.19 -1.72 -23.09
N TYR A 144 1.14 -2.37 -23.78
CA TYR A 144 1.94 -1.81 -24.86
C TYR A 144 1.46 -2.23 -26.26
N LEU A 145 0.36 -2.98 -26.36
CA LEU A 145 -0.15 -3.54 -27.60
C LEU A 145 -1.52 -2.96 -27.96
N ASN A 146 -1.71 -2.73 -29.27
CA ASN A 146 -3.03 -2.46 -29.82
C ASN A 146 -3.57 -3.71 -30.49
N VAL A 147 -4.78 -4.12 -30.16
CA VAL A 147 -5.48 -5.23 -30.80
C VAL A 147 -6.06 -4.73 -32.12
N LYS A 148 -5.70 -5.40 -33.25
CA LYS A 148 -6.28 -5.15 -34.55
C LYS A 148 -6.98 -6.41 -35.09
N TYR A 149 -8.24 -6.27 -35.43
CA TYR A 149 -8.99 -7.27 -36.16
C TYR A 149 -8.98 -6.92 -37.64
N THR A 150 -8.69 -7.89 -38.52
CA THR A 150 -8.76 -7.74 -39.98
C THR A 150 -9.59 -8.88 -40.55
N HIS A 151 -10.66 -8.53 -41.27
CA HIS A 151 -11.48 -9.47 -42.02
C HIS A 151 -11.22 -9.28 -43.51
N LEU A 152 -10.81 -10.32 -44.20
CA LEU A 152 -10.58 -10.30 -45.64
C LEU A 152 -11.64 -11.16 -46.34
N GLY A 153 -12.50 -10.53 -47.11
CA GLY A 153 -13.41 -11.21 -48.04
C GLY A 153 -12.68 -11.40 -49.40
N ILE A 154 -12.52 -12.64 -49.84
CA ILE A 154 -12.00 -12.94 -51.18
C ILE A 154 -13.21 -13.16 -52.07
N THR A 155 -13.44 -12.25 -52.99
CA THR A 155 -14.39 -12.43 -54.11
C THR A 155 -13.63 -13.01 -55.27
N SER A 156 -14.03 -14.21 -55.74
CA SER A 156 -13.56 -14.83 -56.99
C SER A 156 -14.14 -14.11 -58.19
#